data_858855cbb3164ecfc88fa435257fc9ec
#
_entry.id   858855cbb3164ecfc88fa435257fc9ec
#
_cell.length_a   1.000
_cell.length_b   1.000
_cell.length_c   1.000
_cell.angle_alpha   90.00
_cell.angle_beta   90.00
_cell.angle_gamma   90.00
#
_symmetry.space_group_name_H-M   'P 1'
#
loop_
_entity.id
_entity.type
_entity.pdbx_description
1 polymer ?
#
loop_
_entity_poly.entity_id
_entity_poly.type
_entity_poly.pdbx_seq_one_letter_code
_entity_poly.pdbx_strand_id
1 'polypeptide(L)'
;PNFAGVVIIGLGCEANQINAWLAHSSLREGDTLRVFNIQDSGGTRQTVERGIALVRQMLPRANEARREACSAAHLTVGLQCGGSDGYSGISANPALGAAVDRLVAHGGTAILSETPEIYGAEHLLTRRAVRPEIGQKLLERVRWWEDYTRANHGAMDNNPSPGNKAGGLTTILEKSLGAVAKGGTTNLQAVYEYAEPVTAKGFVYMDTPGYDPVSATGQVAGGANLICFTTGRGSAYGCAPAPSLKLATNSVLWRRQEEDMDINCGEIVDGTSSIDAMGQRIFELMLATASGQATKSERHGYGQNEFVPWQVGAVM
;
A
#
# COMPACT_ATOMS: atom_id res chain seq x y z
N PRO A 1 -8.25 -5.36 7.95
CA PRO A 1 -9.74 -5.40 7.91
C PRO A 1 -10.29 -6.51 7.03
N ASN A 2 -9.56 -6.98 6.00
CA ASN A 2 -10.06 -7.99 5.05
C ASN A 2 -9.76 -9.45 5.45
N PHE A 3 -9.27 -9.71 6.67
CA PHE A 3 -8.95 -11.04 7.15
C PHE A 3 -10.12 -11.67 7.89
N ALA A 4 -10.50 -12.90 7.50
CA ALA A 4 -11.50 -13.71 8.19
C ALA A 4 -10.88 -14.62 9.27
N GLY A 5 -9.61 -14.95 9.12
CA GLY A 5 -8.85 -15.76 10.07
C GLY A 5 -7.36 -15.81 9.68
N VAL A 6 -6.53 -16.23 10.62
CA VAL A 6 -5.06 -16.32 10.46
C VAL A 6 -4.55 -17.61 11.05
N VAL A 7 -3.66 -18.30 10.33
CA VAL A 7 -2.85 -19.40 10.86
C VAL A 7 -1.39 -18.97 10.87
N ILE A 8 -0.79 -18.90 12.05
CA ILE A 8 0.62 -18.56 12.22
C ILE A 8 1.42 -19.84 12.42
N ILE A 9 2.40 -20.03 11.56
CA ILE A 9 3.27 -21.20 11.58
C ILE A 9 4.70 -20.73 11.82
N GLY A 10 5.23 -21.02 13.03
CA GLY A 10 6.62 -20.77 13.35
C GLY A 10 7.52 -21.91 12.91
N LEU A 11 8.82 -21.65 12.83
CA LEU A 11 9.81 -22.72 12.67
C LEU A 11 9.95 -23.52 13.97
N GLY A 12 10.03 -22.82 15.12
CA GLY A 12 10.22 -23.36 16.47
C GLY A 12 11.51 -22.93 17.15
N CYS A 13 12.50 -22.43 16.39
CA CYS A 13 13.79 -21.95 16.92
C CYS A 13 14.14 -20.52 16.48
N GLU A 14 13.22 -19.82 15.85
CA GLU A 14 13.37 -18.40 15.50
C GLU A 14 13.48 -17.51 16.74
N ALA A 15 14.16 -16.37 16.62
CA ALA A 15 14.29 -15.42 17.74
C ALA A 15 12.93 -14.83 18.15
N ASN A 16 12.01 -14.63 17.19
CA ASN A 16 10.67 -14.12 17.44
C ASN A 16 9.69 -15.28 17.73
N GLN A 17 9.76 -15.83 18.93
CA GLN A 17 8.94 -16.97 19.36
C GLN A 17 7.45 -16.61 19.43
N ILE A 18 6.58 -17.46 18.86
CA ILE A 18 5.12 -17.25 18.82
C ILE A 18 4.53 -16.99 20.21
N ASN A 19 4.89 -17.77 21.21
CA ASN A 19 4.36 -17.63 22.57
C ASN A 19 4.74 -16.28 23.20
N ALA A 20 5.98 -15.83 23.01
CA ALA A 20 6.44 -14.54 23.50
C ALA A 20 5.69 -13.40 22.77
N TRP A 21 5.50 -13.52 21.46
CA TRP A 21 4.76 -12.54 20.67
C TRP A 21 3.27 -12.47 21.11
N LEU A 22 2.59 -13.60 21.30
CA LEU A 22 1.20 -13.62 21.82
C LEU A 22 1.10 -13.01 23.21
N ALA A 23 2.09 -13.27 24.09
CA ALA A 23 2.09 -12.71 25.44
C ALA A 23 2.18 -11.16 25.45
N HIS A 24 2.87 -10.57 24.45
CA HIS A 24 3.05 -9.12 24.32
C HIS A 24 2.01 -8.45 23.40
N SER A 25 1.09 -9.22 22.81
CA SER A 25 0.03 -8.71 21.95
C SER A 25 -1.34 -8.85 22.60
N SER A 26 -2.34 -8.15 22.06
CA SER A 26 -3.74 -8.34 22.43
C SER A 26 -4.38 -9.57 21.79
N LEU A 27 -3.66 -10.27 20.92
CA LEU A 27 -4.16 -11.42 20.19
C LEU A 27 -4.32 -12.65 21.09
N ARG A 28 -5.34 -13.43 20.84
CA ARG A 28 -5.60 -14.68 21.57
C ARG A 28 -5.94 -15.78 20.58
N GLU A 29 -5.37 -16.96 20.80
CA GLU A 29 -5.72 -18.15 20.05
C GLU A 29 -7.21 -18.48 20.23
N GLY A 30 -7.87 -18.86 19.15
CA GLY A 30 -9.31 -19.09 19.12
C GLY A 30 -9.78 -19.45 17.70
N ASP A 31 -11.06 -19.26 17.40
CA ASP A 31 -11.64 -19.68 16.11
C ASP A 31 -11.09 -18.94 14.91
N THR A 32 -10.56 -17.73 15.09
CA THR A 32 -10.00 -16.90 14.02
C THR A 32 -8.48 -16.80 14.03
N LEU A 33 -7.82 -17.34 15.06
CA LEU A 33 -6.36 -17.38 15.15
C LEU A 33 -5.91 -18.76 15.64
N ARG A 34 -5.07 -19.43 14.87
CA ARG A 34 -4.41 -20.66 15.22
C ARG A 34 -2.90 -20.51 15.10
N VAL A 35 -2.17 -21.13 16.01
CA VAL A 35 -0.70 -21.09 16.02
C VAL A 35 -0.10 -22.46 16.23
N PHE A 36 1.03 -22.76 15.59
CA PHE A 36 1.82 -23.96 15.84
C PHE A 36 3.21 -23.86 15.16
N ASN A 37 4.12 -24.80 15.49
CA ASN A 37 5.47 -24.84 14.96
C ASN A 37 5.69 -26.03 14.03
N ILE A 38 6.58 -25.86 13.07
CA ILE A 38 7.01 -26.92 12.13
C ILE A 38 7.72 -28.03 12.88
N GLN A 39 8.67 -27.67 13.77
CA GLN A 39 9.48 -28.64 14.55
C GLN A 39 8.62 -29.55 15.43
N ASP A 40 7.55 -29.01 16.02
CA ASP A 40 6.64 -29.77 16.89
C ASP A 40 5.57 -30.57 16.11
N SER A 41 5.47 -30.35 14.80
CA SER A 41 4.41 -30.93 13.96
C SER A 41 4.85 -32.19 13.20
N GLY A 42 6.04 -32.72 13.45
CA GLY A 42 6.54 -33.91 12.77
C GLY A 42 7.07 -33.66 11.35
N GLY A 43 7.43 -32.41 11.03
CA GLY A 43 8.05 -32.01 9.78
C GLY A 43 7.11 -31.33 8.81
N THR A 44 7.67 -30.89 7.67
CA THR A 44 7.02 -29.99 6.72
C THR A 44 5.69 -30.55 6.17
N ARG A 45 5.65 -31.81 5.74
CA ARG A 45 4.43 -32.41 5.16
C ARG A 45 3.27 -32.38 6.17
N GLN A 46 3.52 -32.83 7.40
CA GLN A 46 2.49 -32.86 8.46
C GLN A 46 2.05 -31.44 8.85
N THR A 47 3.00 -30.49 8.85
CA THR A 47 2.71 -29.06 9.07
C THR A 47 1.75 -28.51 8.01
N VAL A 48 1.99 -28.78 6.73
CA VAL A 48 1.11 -28.36 5.64
C VAL A 48 -0.28 -28.98 5.76
N GLU A 49 -0.36 -30.29 6.00
CA GLU A 49 -1.63 -31.01 6.18
C GLU A 49 -2.44 -30.41 7.37
N ARG A 50 -1.77 -30.14 8.49
CA ARG A 50 -2.37 -29.50 9.67
C ARG A 50 -2.86 -28.08 9.34
N GLY A 51 -2.03 -27.27 8.67
CA GLY A 51 -2.40 -25.92 8.26
C GLY A 51 -3.64 -25.91 7.36
N ILE A 52 -3.68 -26.79 6.34
CA ILE A 52 -4.84 -26.96 5.46
C ILE A 52 -6.10 -27.35 6.24
N ALA A 53 -5.97 -28.28 7.18
CA ALA A 53 -7.11 -28.70 8.01
C ALA A 53 -7.66 -27.54 8.87
N LEU A 54 -6.79 -26.73 9.48
CA LEU A 54 -7.18 -25.54 10.25
C LEU A 54 -7.86 -24.47 9.39
N VAL A 55 -7.31 -24.17 8.21
CA VAL A 55 -7.94 -23.22 7.27
C VAL A 55 -9.32 -23.73 6.85
N ARG A 56 -9.48 -25.02 6.54
CA ARG A 56 -10.78 -25.63 6.20
C ARG A 56 -11.81 -25.50 7.33
N GLN A 57 -11.38 -25.54 8.59
CA GLN A 57 -12.27 -25.32 9.75
C GLN A 57 -12.73 -23.86 9.86
N MET A 58 -11.92 -22.89 9.38
CA MET A 58 -12.27 -21.47 9.40
C MET A 58 -13.17 -21.06 8.23
N LEU A 59 -13.13 -21.77 7.09
CA LEU A 59 -13.86 -21.41 5.87
C LEU A 59 -15.39 -21.25 6.06
N PRO A 60 -16.10 -22.11 6.80
CA PRO A 60 -17.55 -21.92 7.00
C PRO A 60 -17.88 -20.55 7.55
N ARG A 61 -17.17 -20.11 8.61
CA ARG A 61 -17.34 -18.79 9.20
C ARG A 61 -16.95 -17.67 8.24
N ALA A 62 -15.84 -17.81 7.50
CA ALA A 62 -15.44 -16.84 6.51
C ALA A 62 -16.52 -16.66 5.43
N ASN A 63 -17.18 -17.75 5.03
CA ASN A 63 -18.23 -17.76 4.02
C ASN A 63 -19.58 -17.19 4.51
N GLU A 64 -19.73 -16.93 5.80
CA GLU A 64 -20.91 -16.22 6.36
C GLU A 64 -20.89 -14.72 6.07
N ALA A 65 -19.70 -14.15 5.79
CA ALA A 65 -19.57 -12.74 5.49
C ALA A 65 -20.45 -12.34 4.31
N ARG A 66 -21.20 -11.26 4.47
CA ARG A 66 -22.07 -10.68 3.43
C ARG A 66 -21.75 -9.21 3.28
N ARG A 67 -21.83 -8.73 2.06
CA ARG A 67 -21.72 -7.30 1.77
C ARG A 67 -23.03 -6.62 2.14
N GLU A 68 -22.93 -5.47 2.77
CA GLU A 68 -24.06 -4.61 3.10
C GLU A 68 -23.76 -3.17 2.67
N ALA A 69 -24.81 -2.36 2.52
CA ALA A 69 -24.64 -0.95 2.20
C ALA A 69 -23.99 -0.23 3.40
N CYS A 70 -22.85 0.39 3.15
CA CYS A 70 -22.14 1.19 4.15
C CYS A 70 -21.56 2.46 3.52
N SER A 71 -21.18 3.41 4.38
CA SER A 71 -20.59 4.67 3.94
C SER A 71 -19.17 4.46 3.38
N ALA A 72 -18.80 5.24 2.36
CA ALA A 72 -17.42 5.34 1.87
C ALA A 72 -16.43 5.78 2.97
N ALA A 73 -16.90 6.31 4.09
CA ALA A 73 -16.09 6.61 5.28
C ALA A 73 -15.37 5.39 5.89
N HIS A 74 -15.80 4.17 5.54
CA HIS A 74 -15.12 2.94 5.94
C HIS A 74 -13.97 2.54 5.02
N LEU A 75 -13.79 3.21 3.86
CA LEU A 75 -12.65 2.98 3.00
C LEU A 75 -11.38 3.62 3.57
N THR A 76 -10.33 2.84 3.62
CA THR A 76 -8.96 3.27 3.89
C THR A 76 -8.09 2.80 2.73
N VAL A 77 -7.63 3.75 1.91
CA VAL A 77 -6.94 3.47 0.65
C VAL A 77 -5.45 3.72 0.79
N GLY A 78 -4.63 2.68 0.54
CA GLY A 78 -3.19 2.82 0.41
C GLY A 78 -2.82 3.36 -0.97
N LEU A 79 -1.92 4.35 -1.01
CA LEU A 79 -1.45 4.99 -2.24
C LEU A 79 -0.03 4.53 -2.53
N GLN A 80 0.17 3.84 -3.65
CA GLN A 80 1.44 3.25 -4.06
C GLN A 80 1.85 3.68 -5.47
N CYS A 81 3.13 3.63 -5.77
CA CYS A 81 3.62 3.73 -7.13
C CYS A 81 4.84 2.82 -7.34
N GLY A 82 4.93 2.22 -8.50
CA GLY A 82 6.06 1.40 -8.91
C GLY A 82 6.23 1.41 -10.42
N GLY A 83 7.47 1.27 -10.91
CA GLY A 83 7.72 1.43 -12.34
C GLY A 83 7.34 2.82 -12.86
N SER A 84 7.57 3.88 -12.07
CA SER A 84 7.21 5.26 -12.42
C SER A 84 7.97 5.76 -13.66
N ASP A 85 7.33 6.65 -14.41
CA ASP A 85 7.83 7.27 -15.63
C ASP A 85 7.63 8.80 -15.62
N GLY A 86 8.06 9.49 -16.68
CA GLY A 86 7.89 10.94 -16.83
C GLY A 86 6.44 11.42 -16.85
N TYR A 87 5.47 10.53 -17.12
CA TYR A 87 4.04 10.86 -17.10
C TYR A 87 3.40 10.69 -15.73
N SER A 88 4.04 9.99 -14.81
CA SER A 88 3.47 9.67 -13.47
C SER A 88 2.99 10.92 -12.73
N GLY A 89 3.81 11.98 -12.71
CA GLY A 89 3.52 13.24 -12.02
C GLY A 89 2.53 14.16 -12.71
N ILE A 90 2.14 13.88 -13.97
CA ILE A 90 1.24 14.75 -14.74
C ILE A 90 -0.08 14.06 -15.14
N SER A 91 -0.20 12.75 -14.93
CA SER A 91 -1.40 11.97 -15.27
C SER A 91 -1.93 11.18 -14.07
N ALA A 92 -1.47 9.95 -13.85
CA ALA A 92 -2.05 9.04 -12.87
C ALA A 92 -1.93 9.53 -11.42
N ASN A 93 -0.80 10.10 -11.01
CA ASN A 93 -0.63 10.57 -9.63
C ASN A 93 -1.56 11.74 -9.29
N PRO A 94 -1.65 12.83 -10.06
CA PRO A 94 -2.62 13.90 -9.77
C PRO A 94 -4.08 13.45 -9.95
N ALA A 95 -4.37 12.53 -10.87
CA ALA A 95 -5.72 11.96 -11.00
C ALA A 95 -6.10 11.12 -9.76
N LEU A 96 -5.16 10.31 -9.23
CA LEU A 96 -5.36 9.62 -7.97
C LEU A 96 -5.53 10.61 -6.82
N GLY A 97 -4.78 11.70 -6.80
CA GLY A 97 -4.95 12.79 -5.83
C GLY A 97 -6.36 13.40 -5.87
N ALA A 98 -6.90 13.64 -7.06
CA ALA A 98 -8.26 14.12 -7.21
C ALA A 98 -9.32 13.10 -6.73
N ALA A 99 -9.05 11.79 -6.87
CA ALA A 99 -9.88 10.75 -6.29
C ALA A 99 -9.77 10.71 -4.76
N VAL A 100 -8.57 10.92 -4.21
CA VAL A 100 -8.35 11.04 -2.75
C VAL A 100 -9.12 12.20 -2.15
N ASP A 101 -9.13 13.35 -2.80
CA ASP A 101 -9.90 14.51 -2.31
C ASP A 101 -11.40 14.18 -2.22
N ARG A 102 -11.93 13.43 -3.19
CA ARG A 102 -13.32 12.92 -3.15
C ARG A 102 -13.54 11.91 -2.03
N LEU A 103 -12.62 10.95 -1.88
CA LEU A 103 -12.69 9.97 -0.81
C LEU A 103 -12.72 10.64 0.57
N VAL A 104 -11.84 11.61 0.79
CA VAL A 104 -11.77 12.40 2.05
C VAL A 104 -13.04 13.21 2.26
N ALA A 105 -13.60 13.83 1.22
CA ALA A 105 -14.87 14.55 1.30
C ALA A 105 -16.04 13.64 1.72
N HIS A 106 -15.96 12.33 1.43
CA HIS A 106 -16.93 11.32 1.88
C HIS A 106 -16.56 10.66 3.21
N GLY A 107 -15.57 11.21 3.93
CA GLY A 107 -15.12 10.74 5.26
C GLY A 107 -14.17 9.54 5.24
N GLY A 108 -13.74 9.09 4.08
CA GLY A 108 -12.74 8.01 3.94
C GLY A 108 -11.33 8.46 4.32
N THR A 109 -10.40 7.52 4.26
CA THR A 109 -8.99 7.73 4.63
C THR A 109 -8.08 7.33 3.48
N ALA A 110 -7.05 8.15 3.21
CA ALA A 110 -6.00 7.83 2.25
C ALA A 110 -4.63 7.87 2.93
N ILE A 111 -3.82 6.84 2.73
CA ILE A 111 -2.48 6.70 3.31
C ILE A 111 -1.44 6.88 2.21
N LEU A 112 -0.73 8.00 2.22
CA LEU A 112 0.49 8.17 1.42
C LEU A 112 1.67 7.62 2.21
N SER A 113 2.63 7.01 1.52
CA SER A 113 3.80 6.37 2.12
C SER A 113 5.05 6.55 1.26
N GLU A 114 6.07 5.71 1.49
CA GLU A 114 7.32 5.68 0.71
C GLU A 114 8.19 6.92 1.00
N THR A 115 8.67 7.05 2.26
CA THR A 115 9.40 8.23 2.72
C THR A 115 10.62 8.61 1.85
N PRO A 116 11.43 7.66 1.33
CA PRO A 116 12.47 8.02 0.38
C PRO A 116 11.96 8.63 -0.93
N GLU A 117 10.71 8.38 -1.29
CA GLU A 117 10.11 8.85 -2.56
C GLU A 117 9.41 10.21 -2.46
N ILE A 118 9.38 10.82 -1.27
CA ILE A 118 8.93 12.22 -1.08
C ILE A 118 10.11 13.17 -0.79
N TYR A 119 11.34 12.66 -0.79
CA TYR A 119 12.55 13.40 -0.44
C TYR A 119 12.74 14.66 -1.32
N GLY A 120 12.84 15.82 -0.65
CA GLY A 120 12.90 17.14 -1.30
C GLY A 120 11.52 17.76 -1.58
N ALA A 121 10.43 16.99 -1.54
CA ALA A 121 9.06 17.47 -1.75
C ALA A 121 8.21 17.46 -0.47
N GLU A 122 8.78 17.10 0.68
CA GLU A 122 8.10 17.05 1.99
C GLU A 122 7.45 18.36 2.40
N HIS A 123 7.97 19.51 1.92
CA HIS A 123 7.39 20.81 2.15
C HIS A 123 5.97 20.96 1.61
N LEU A 124 5.62 20.21 0.55
CA LEU A 124 4.26 20.17 -0.01
C LEU A 124 3.25 19.48 0.93
N LEU A 125 3.73 18.63 1.83
CA LEU A 125 2.94 17.94 2.83
C LEU A 125 2.94 18.71 4.15
N THR A 126 4.10 19.15 4.64
CA THR A 126 4.23 19.85 5.94
C THR A 126 3.46 21.15 5.97
N ARG A 127 3.44 21.95 4.87
CA ARG A 127 2.70 23.23 4.80
C ARG A 127 1.17 23.07 4.93
N ARG A 128 0.63 21.87 4.72
CA ARG A 128 -0.80 21.56 4.84
C ARG A 128 -1.10 20.61 6.01
N ALA A 129 -0.14 20.42 6.92
CA ALA A 129 -0.39 19.71 8.17
C ALA A 129 -1.37 20.50 9.05
N VAL A 130 -2.36 19.80 9.62
CA VAL A 130 -3.39 20.47 10.47
C VAL A 130 -2.82 21.05 11.75
N ARG A 131 -1.62 20.61 12.17
CA ARG A 131 -0.86 21.14 13.31
C ARG A 131 0.64 21.05 13.03
N PRO A 132 1.46 21.97 13.58
CA PRO A 132 2.91 21.98 13.35
C PRO A 132 3.61 20.67 13.73
N GLU A 133 3.16 20.01 14.80
CA GLU A 133 3.76 18.77 15.32
C GLU A 133 3.67 17.62 14.31
N ILE A 134 2.61 17.60 13.48
CA ILE A 134 2.42 16.62 12.43
C ILE A 134 3.46 16.81 11.31
N GLY A 135 3.66 18.07 10.90
CA GLY A 135 4.70 18.41 9.94
C GLY A 135 6.10 18.08 10.48
N GLN A 136 6.33 18.38 11.76
CA GLN A 136 7.60 18.07 12.43
C GLN A 136 7.86 16.55 12.48
N LYS A 137 6.85 15.73 12.82
CA LYS A 137 6.98 14.26 12.82
C LYS A 137 7.36 13.74 11.43
N LEU A 138 6.81 14.29 10.34
CA LEU A 138 7.20 13.93 8.98
C LEU A 138 8.67 14.24 8.70
N LEU A 139 9.15 15.44 9.09
CA LEU A 139 10.55 15.83 8.92
C LEU A 139 11.50 14.95 9.74
N GLU A 140 11.07 14.49 10.91
CA GLU A 140 11.84 13.56 11.73
C GLU A 140 12.00 12.20 11.04
N ARG A 141 10.96 11.71 10.35
CA ARG A 141 11.06 10.48 9.54
C ARG A 141 12.02 10.68 8.38
N VAL A 142 11.96 11.78 7.66
CA VAL A 142 12.91 12.08 6.58
C VAL A 142 14.36 12.09 7.07
N ARG A 143 14.64 12.75 8.21
CA ARG A 143 15.97 12.76 8.82
C ARG A 143 16.43 11.36 9.24
N TRP A 144 15.53 10.56 9.81
CA TRP A 144 15.82 9.18 10.14
C TRP A 144 16.26 8.39 8.91
N TRP A 145 15.60 8.59 7.75
CA TRP A 145 15.98 7.97 6.49
C TRP A 145 17.34 8.44 5.98
N GLU A 146 17.67 9.72 6.12
CA GLU A 146 19.00 10.24 5.78
C GLU A 146 20.11 9.56 6.60
N ASP A 147 19.88 9.37 7.90
CA ASP A 147 20.84 8.70 8.79
C ASP A 147 20.89 7.19 8.51
N TYR A 148 19.75 6.56 8.30
CA TYR A 148 19.65 5.13 8.00
C TYR A 148 20.32 4.78 6.66
N THR A 149 20.09 5.52 5.60
CA THR A 149 20.74 5.29 4.30
C THR A 149 22.24 5.51 4.40
N ARG A 150 22.69 6.54 5.12
CA ARG A 150 24.12 6.81 5.35
C ARG A 150 24.81 5.67 6.13
N ALA A 151 24.16 5.18 7.17
CA ALA A 151 24.66 4.04 7.96
C ALA A 151 24.76 2.75 7.14
N ASN A 152 23.93 2.59 6.13
CA ASN A 152 23.94 1.43 5.21
C ASN A 152 24.70 1.71 3.90
N HIS A 153 25.56 2.74 3.85
CA HIS A 153 26.35 3.11 2.66
C HIS A 153 25.48 3.42 1.42
N GLY A 154 24.23 3.83 1.62
CA GLY A 154 23.32 4.29 0.57
C GLY A 154 23.21 5.81 0.52
N ALA A 155 22.35 6.30 -0.38
CA ALA A 155 22.02 7.70 -0.52
C ALA A 155 20.53 7.86 -0.84
N MET A 156 19.92 8.98 -0.43
CA MET A 156 18.49 9.26 -0.67
C MET A 156 18.17 9.45 -2.14
N ASP A 157 19.15 9.82 -2.96
CA ASP A 157 19.02 10.02 -4.41
C ASP A 157 19.30 8.75 -5.24
N ASN A 158 19.37 7.58 -4.61
CA ASN A 158 19.50 6.30 -5.32
C ASN A 158 18.24 5.94 -6.16
N ASN A 159 17.15 6.64 -5.94
CA ASN A 159 15.95 6.66 -6.76
C ASN A 159 15.90 8.00 -7.55
N PRO A 160 15.51 8.08 -8.84
CA PRO A 160 14.89 7.03 -9.66
C PRO A 160 15.86 5.95 -10.15
N SER A 161 15.36 4.71 -10.20
CA SER A 161 16.08 3.57 -10.73
C SER A 161 16.42 3.72 -12.23
N PRO A 162 17.36 2.91 -12.78
CA PRO A 162 17.63 2.91 -14.22
C PRO A 162 16.36 2.71 -15.08
N GLY A 163 15.41 1.88 -14.62
CA GLY A 163 14.13 1.67 -15.29
C GLY A 163 13.24 2.91 -15.27
N ASN A 164 13.19 3.64 -14.18
CA ASN A 164 12.46 4.92 -14.10
C ASN A 164 13.10 5.99 -15.01
N LYS A 165 14.42 6.05 -15.06
CA LYS A 165 15.16 6.97 -15.98
C LYS A 165 14.88 6.62 -17.44
N ALA A 166 14.88 5.35 -17.80
CA ALA A 166 14.48 4.89 -19.13
C ALA A 166 13.02 5.25 -19.47
N GLY A 167 12.17 5.43 -18.43
CA GLY A 167 10.80 5.93 -18.55
C GLY A 167 10.67 7.45 -18.61
N GLY A 168 11.79 8.19 -18.57
CA GLY A 168 11.83 9.65 -18.71
C GLY A 168 11.99 10.44 -17.42
N LEU A 169 12.09 9.81 -16.24
CA LEU A 169 12.40 10.50 -14.98
C LEU A 169 13.89 10.87 -14.91
N THR A 170 14.20 12.03 -14.37
CA THR A 170 15.58 12.58 -14.33
C THR A 170 16.18 12.57 -12.93
N THR A 171 15.47 13.09 -11.93
CA THR A 171 15.98 13.30 -10.57
C THR A 171 15.01 12.76 -9.52
N ILE A 172 15.53 12.59 -8.28
CA ILE A 172 14.69 12.27 -7.14
C ILE A 172 13.64 13.35 -6.87
N LEU A 173 14.00 14.62 -7.01
CA LEU A 173 13.05 15.72 -6.80
C LEU A 173 11.87 15.66 -7.78
N GLU A 174 12.12 15.41 -9.06
CA GLU A 174 11.06 15.24 -10.06
C GLU A 174 10.12 14.08 -9.68
N LYS A 175 10.70 12.93 -9.30
CA LYS A 175 9.92 11.77 -8.84
C LYS A 175 9.11 12.09 -7.60
N SER A 176 9.71 12.76 -6.61
CA SER A 176 9.07 13.12 -5.34
C SER A 176 7.93 14.12 -5.51
N LEU A 177 8.10 15.13 -6.35
CA LEU A 177 7.03 16.07 -6.69
C LEU A 177 5.81 15.34 -7.31
N GLY A 178 6.06 14.38 -8.20
CA GLY A 178 5.03 13.52 -8.74
C GLY A 178 4.40 12.59 -7.69
N ALA A 179 5.22 12.00 -6.81
CA ALA A 179 4.74 11.06 -5.80
C ALA A 179 3.79 11.71 -4.78
N VAL A 180 4.11 12.92 -4.29
CA VAL A 180 3.25 13.63 -3.33
C VAL A 180 1.89 14.03 -3.92
N ALA A 181 1.78 14.15 -5.24
CA ALA A 181 0.52 14.47 -5.91
C ALA A 181 -0.54 13.38 -5.73
N LYS A 182 -0.15 12.13 -5.46
CA LYS A 182 -1.09 11.03 -5.11
C LYS A 182 -1.97 11.38 -3.90
N GLY A 183 -1.47 12.22 -2.99
CA GLY A 183 -2.16 12.60 -1.75
C GLY A 183 -3.19 13.73 -1.90
N GLY A 184 -3.51 14.18 -3.11
CA GLY A 184 -4.49 15.23 -3.35
C GLY A 184 -4.12 16.56 -2.71
N THR A 185 -5.13 17.34 -2.35
CA THR A 185 -4.99 18.72 -1.83
C THR A 185 -5.45 18.89 -0.38
N THR A 186 -6.11 17.90 0.21
CA THR A 186 -6.62 17.97 1.59
C THR A 186 -5.51 18.00 2.62
N ASN A 187 -5.82 18.49 3.82
CA ASN A 187 -4.85 18.66 4.90
C ASN A 187 -4.32 17.31 5.41
N LEU A 188 -3.01 17.28 5.73
CA LEU A 188 -2.37 16.15 6.39
C LEU A 188 -2.81 16.07 7.86
N GLN A 189 -3.56 14.99 8.19
CA GLN A 189 -4.18 14.82 9.50
C GLN A 189 -3.25 14.18 10.54
N ALA A 190 -2.40 13.25 10.11
CA ALA A 190 -1.48 12.52 11.00
C ALA A 190 -0.31 11.91 10.21
N VAL A 191 0.76 11.59 10.94
CA VAL A 191 1.91 10.82 10.46
C VAL A 191 2.05 9.60 11.36
N TYR A 192 2.14 8.41 10.75
CA TYR A 192 2.27 7.12 11.42
C TYR A 192 3.62 6.49 11.15
N GLU A 193 4.07 5.66 12.05
CA GLU A 193 5.22 4.77 11.81
C GLU A 193 4.78 3.55 11.00
N TYR A 194 5.76 2.74 10.59
CA TYR A 194 5.50 1.54 9.78
C TYR A 194 4.49 0.61 10.45
N ALA A 195 3.43 0.27 9.73
CA ALA A 195 2.37 -0.64 10.19
C ALA A 195 1.59 -0.18 11.45
N GLU A 196 1.82 1.04 11.92
CA GLU A 196 1.06 1.62 13.04
C GLU A 196 -0.43 1.70 12.67
N PRO A 197 -1.37 1.27 13.55
CA PRO A 197 -2.79 1.36 13.25
C PRO A 197 -3.25 2.80 12.97
N VAL A 198 -3.82 3.02 11.79
CA VAL A 198 -4.32 4.32 11.36
C VAL A 198 -5.68 4.59 12.00
N THR A 199 -5.73 5.57 12.88
CA THR A 199 -6.94 5.95 13.61
C THR A 199 -7.55 7.27 13.15
N ALA A 200 -6.75 8.18 12.59
CA ALA A 200 -7.24 9.44 12.03
C ALA A 200 -7.98 9.23 10.70
N LYS A 201 -8.98 10.07 10.46
CA LYS A 201 -9.70 10.13 9.19
C LYS A 201 -9.11 11.19 8.26
N GLY A 202 -9.29 11.00 6.96
CA GLY A 202 -8.81 11.93 5.95
C GLY A 202 -7.46 11.53 5.36
N PHE A 203 -6.70 12.50 4.88
CA PHE A 203 -5.38 12.26 4.32
C PHE A 203 -4.33 12.10 5.42
N VAL A 204 -3.61 10.99 5.43
CA VAL A 204 -2.56 10.67 6.41
C VAL A 204 -1.30 10.19 5.72
N TYR A 205 -0.20 10.19 6.44
CA TYR A 205 1.09 9.69 5.99
C TYR A 205 1.55 8.52 6.86
N MET A 206 2.13 7.48 6.26
CA MET A 206 2.78 6.38 6.98
C MET A 206 4.22 6.25 6.52
N ASP A 207 5.16 6.21 7.47
CA ASP A 207 6.57 5.96 7.18
C ASP A 207 6.79 4.54 6.69
N THR A 208 7.31 4.40 5.47
CA THR A 208 7.67 3.10 4.87
C THR A 208 8.89 3.26 3.96
N PRO A 209 9.62 2.18 3.66
CA PRO A 209 10.58 2.20 2.57
C PRO A 209 9.90 2.43 1.21
N GLY A 210 10.67 2.90 0.22
CA GLY A 210 10.24 3.03 -1.18
C GLY A 210 10.38 1.70 -1.92
N TYR A 211 9.76 0.65 -1.39
CA TYR A 211 9.73 -0.69 -1.97
C TYR A 211 8.32 -1.27 -1.90
N ASP A 212 7.68 -1.38 -3.05
CA ASP A 212 6.24 -1.58 -3.22
C ASP A 212 5.62 -2.64 -2.29
N PRO A 213 6.08 -3.93 -2.25
CA PRO A 213 5.43 -4.94 -1.42
C PRO A 213 5.55 -4.63 0.07
N VAL A 214 6.70 -4.12 0.51
CA VAL A 214 6.95 -3.79 1.92
C VAL A 214 6.15 -2.56 2.34
N SER A 215 6.11 -1.53 1.50
CA SER A 215 5.33 -0.31 1.76
C SER A 215 3.84 -0.63 1.87
N ALA A 216 3.28 -1.34 0.89
CA ALA A 216 1.87 -1.73 0.90
C ALA A 216 1.52 -2.66 2.08
N THR A 217 2.44 -3.55 2.47
CA THR A 217 2.28 -4.38 3.70
C THR A 217 2.10 -3.51 4.93
N GLY A 218 2.90 -2.46 5.09
CA GLY A 218 2.75 -1.49 6.18
C GLY A 218 1.38 -0.81 6.16
N GLN A 219 0.93 -0.35 4.98
CA GLN A 219 -0.38 0.29 4.82
C GLN A 219 -1.53 -0.66 5.15
N VAL A 220 -1.49 -1.91 4.68
CA VAL A 220 -2.53 -2.92 4.95
C VAL A 220 -2.55 -3.31 6.43
N ALA A 221 -1.37 -3.49 7.05
CA ALA A 221 -1.25 -3.73 8.49
C ALA A 221 -1.78 -2.54 9.30
N GLY A 222 -1.55 -1.31 8.84
CA GLY A 222 -2.10 -0.08 9.41
C GLY A 222 -3.60 0.11 9.21
N GLY A 223 -4.24 -0.69 8.36
CA GLY A 223 -5.70 -0.68 8.19
C GLY A 223 -6.20 -0.38 6.79
N ALA A 224 -5.33 -0.24 5.78
CA ALA A 224 -5.78 -0.10 4.39
C ALA A 224 -6.56 -1.35 3.96
N ASN A 225 -7.72 -1.13 3.34
CA ASN A 225 -8.60 -2.18 2.83
C ASN A 225 -8.73 -2.17 1.30
N LEU A 226 -8.06 -1.24 0.65
CA LEU A 226 -7.89 -1.11 -0.80
C LEU A 226 -6.54 -0.45 -1.08
N ILE A 227 -5.87 -0.86 -2.17
CA ILE A 227 -4.64 -0.24 -2.66
C ILE A 227 -4.90 0.38 -4.04
N CYS A 228 -4.38 1.60 -4.27
CA CYS A 228 -4.28 2.21 -5.60
C CYS A 228 -2.81 2.34 -5.97
N PHE A 229 -2.43 1.70 -7.07
CA PHE A 229 -1.05 1.56 -7.52
C PHE A 229 -0.86 2.21 -8.90
N THR A 230 -0.12 3.31 -8.97
CA THR A 230 0.19 3.98 -10.24
C THR A 230 1.46 3.41 -10.87
N THR A 231 1.47 3.23 -12.18
CA THR A 231 2.63 2.71 -12.91
C THR A 231 2.71 3.24 -14.34
N GLY A 232 3.93 3.55 -14.80
CA GLY A 232 4.20 3.97 -16.17
C GLY A 232 4.90 2.91 -17.01
N ARG A 233 5.51 1.92 -16.35
CA ARG A 233 6.28 0.84 -16.99
C ARG A 233 5.58 -0.52 -16.92
N GLY A 234 4.55 -0.62 -16.09
CA GLY A 234 3.83 -1.84 -15.78
C GLY A 234 4.27 -2.48 -14.47
N SER A 235 3.37 -3.23 -13.87
CA SER A 235 3.63 -3.98 -12.66
C SER A 235 2.68 -5.18 -12.57
N ALA A 236 3.22 -6.32 -12.18
CA ALA A 236 2.44 -7.50 -11.79
C ALA A 236 1.97 -7.43 -10.33
N TYR A 237 2.24 -6.32 -9.63
CA TYR A 237 1.87 -6.16 -8.22
C TYR A 237 0.39 -6.46 -8.01
N GLY A 238 0.11 -7.24 -6.98
CA GLY A 238 -1.19 -7.46 -6.36
C GLY A 238 -0.96 -7.62 -4.87
N CYS A 239 -2.01 -7.52 -4.07
CA CYS A 239 -1.93 -7.77 -2.63
C CYS A 239 -3.14 -8.63 -2.26
N ALA A 240 -2.93 -9.92 -1.99
CA ALA A 240 -4.04 -10.82 -1.66
C ALA A 240 -4.88 -10.34 -0.46
N PRO A 241 -4.30 -9.72 0.59
CA PRO A 241 -5.08 -9.17 1.71
C PRO A 241 -5.94 -7.94 1.38
N ALA A 242 -5.65 -7.22 0.29
CA ALA A 242 -6.40 -6.01 -0.08
C ALA A 242 -6.47 -5.88 -1.61
N PRO A 243 -7.67 -5.67 -2.21
CA PRO A 243 -7.79 -5.42 -3.63
C PRO A 243 -6.83 -4.32 -4.08
N SER A 244 -6.18 -4.50 -5.23
CA SER A 244 -5.18 -3.55 -5.74
C SER A 244 -5.56 -3.08 -7.14
N LEU A 245 -5.94 -1.81 -7.26
CA LEU A 245 -6.24 -1.14 -8.52
C LEU A 245 -4.95 -0.62 -9.15
N LYS A 246 -4.64 -1.02 -10.37
CA LYS A 246 -3.49 -0.54 -11.13
C LYS A 246 -3.86 0.53 -12.14
N LEU A 247 -3.21 1.70 -12.02
CA LEU A 247 -3.48 2.90 -12.81
C LEU A 247 -2.33 3.16 -13.77
N ALA A 248 -2.57 2.98 -15.08
CA ALA A 248 -1.57 3.25 -16.12
C ALA A 248 -1.40 4.76 -16.31
N THR A 249 -0.16 5.26 -16.31
CA THR A 249 0.15 6.69 -16.50
C THR A 249 0.05 7.14 -17.96
N ASN A 250 0.14 6.21 -18.91
CA ASN A 250 0.15 6.46 -20.34
C ASN A 250 -0.57 5.38 -21.14
N SER A 251 -1.12 5.77 -22.29
CA SER A 251 -1.91 4.88 -23.15
C SER A 251 -1.07 3.85 -23.91
N VAL A 252 0.26 4.02 -23.99
CA VAL A 252 1.15 3.02 -24.58
C VAL A 252 1.25 1.81 -23.64
N LEU A 253 1.46 2.06 -22.35
CA LEU A 253 1.43 1.01 -21.32
C LEU A 253 0.07 0.32 -21.30
N TRP A 254 -1.03 1.10 -21.25
CA TRP A 254 -2.39 0.57 -21.25
C TRP A 254 -2.59 -0.44 -22.38
N ARG A 255 -2.32 -0.08 -23.63
CA ARG A 255 -2.49 -0.99 -24.76
C ARG A 255 -1.60 -2.23 -24.71
N ARG A 256 -0.40 -2.11 -24.13
CA ARG A 256 0.58 -3.21 -24.05
C ARG A 256 0.28 -4.21 -22.92
N GLN A 257 -0.29 -3.71 -21.81
CA GLN A 257 -0.55 -4.50 -20.60
C GLN A 257 -1.99 -4.27 -20.10
N GLU A 258 -2.95 -4.22 -21.04
CA GLU A 258 -4.35 -3.97 -20.69
C GLU A 258 -4.91 -5.00 -19.71
N GLU A 259 -4.46 -6.25 -19.81
CA GLU A 259 -4.88 -7.32 -18.89
C GLU A 259 -4.47 -7.09 -17.44
N ASP A 260 -3.41 -6.31 -17.21
CA ASP A 260 -2.89 -6.00 -15.87
C ASP A 260 -3.39 -4.66 -15.30
N MET A 261 -3.80 -3.73 -16.15
CA MET A 261 -4.17 -2.37 -15.75
C MET A 261 -5.68 -2.21 -15.59
N ASP A 262 -6.14 -1.61 -14.51
CA ASP A 262 -7.58 -1.42 -14.21
C ASP A 262 -8.14 -0.13 -14.86
N ILE A 263 -7.30 0.91 -15.04
CA ILE A 263 -7.73 2.17 -15.63
C ILE A 263 -6.58 2.86 -16.41
N ASN A 264 -6.93 3.52 -17.54
CA ASN A 264 -5.99 4.27 -18.37
C ASN A 264 -6.01 5.76 -18.01
N CYS A 265 -5.07 6.22 -17.18
CA CYS A 265 -4.89 7.66 -16.93
C CYS A 265 -4.11 8.36 -18.05
N GLY A 266 -3.56 7.60 -19.00
CA GLY A 266 -2.89 8.16 -20.19
C GLY A 266 -3.80 9.03 -21.06
N GLU A 267 -5.12 8.87 -20.97
CA GLU A 267 -6.12 9.73 -21.62
C GLU A 267 -5.94 11.22 -21.26
N ILE A 268 -5.32 11.53 -20.10
CA ILE A 268 -4.99 12.90 -19.70
C ILE A 268 -3.87 13.44 -20.61
N VAL A 269 -2.84 12.63 -20.85
CA VAL A 269 -1.72 12.97 -21.73
C VAL A 269 -2.17 13.07 -23.18
N ASP A 270 -3.08 12.20 -23.60
CA ASP A 270 -3.67 12.18 -24.94
C ASP A 270 -4.66 13.36 -25.17
N GLY A 271 -4.98 14.14 -24.13
CA GLY A 271 -5.90 15.28 -24.19
C GLY A 271 -7.37 14.91 -24.30
N THR A 272 -7.74 13.65 -24.02
CA THR A 272 -9.13 13.14 -24.12
C THR A 272 -9.84 13.10 -22.77
N SER A 273 -9.13 13.32 -21.64
CA SER A 273 -9.68 13.42 -20.31
C SER A 273 -8.98 14.51 -19.50
N SER A 274 -9.64 15.03 -18.48
CA SER A 274 -9.03 15.91 -17.47
C SER A 274 -8.62 15.13 -16.23
N ILE A 275 -7.73 15.73 -15.41
CA ILE A 275 -7.36 15.18 -14.09
C ILE A 275 -8.61 14.99 -13.22
N ASP A 276 -9.52 15.96 -13.21
CA ASP A 276 -10.74 15.91 -12.40
C ASP A 276 -11.70 14.80 -12.84
N ALA A 277 -11.95 14.67 -14.15
CA ALA A 277 -12.79 13.63 -14.72
C ALA A 277 -12.20 12.23 -14.46
N MET A 278 -10.88 12.09 -14.61
CA MET A 278 -10.19 10.83 -14.33
C MET A 278 -10.22 10.52 -12.81
N GLY A 279 -10.05 11.52 -11.96
CA GLY A 279 -10.19 11.38 -10.51
C GLY A 279 -11.58 10.89 -10.10
N GLN A 280 -12.64 11.38 -10.76
CA GLN A 280 -14.00 10.87 -10.56
C GLN A 280 -14.11 9.39 -10.95
N ARG A 281 -13.60 9.00 -12.10
CA ARG A 281 -13.60 7.59 -12.56
C ARG A 281 -12.80 6.67 -11.63
N ILE A 282 -11.66 7.13 -11.10
CA ILE A 282 -10.87 6.36 -10.13
C ILE A 282 -11.68 6.19 -8.84
N PHE A 283 -12.32 7.24 -8.34
CA PHE A 283 -13.15 7.16 -7.14
C PHE A 283 -14.34 6.20 -7.33
N GLU A 284 -15.03 6.26 -8.46
CA GLU A 284 -16.10 5.32 -8.80
C GLU A 284 -15.59 3.87 -8.87
N LEU A 285 -14.38 3.66 -9.41
CA LEU A 285 -13.76 2.34 -9.47
C LEU A 285 -13.38 1.83 -8.05
N MET A 286 -12.91 2.71 -7.15
CA MET A 286 -12.73 2.36 -5.72
C MET A 286 -14.03 1.87 -5.09
N LEU A 287 -15.14 2.58 -5.32
CA LEU A 287 -16.47 2.20 -4.79
C LEU A 287 -16.96 0.89 -5.40
N ALA A 288 -16.81 0.70 -6.70
CA ALA A 288 -17.17 -0.54 -7.39
C ALA A 288 -16.38 -1.74 -6.85
N THR A 289 -15.07 -1.55 -6.64
CA THR A 289 -14.19 -2.59 -6.06
C THR A 289 -14.61 -2.92 -4.62
N ALA A 290 -14.83 -1.92 -3.80
CA ALA A 290 -15.36 -2.10 -2.44
C ALA A 290 -16.73 -2.80 -2.44
N SER A 291 -17.53 -2.61 -3.48
CA SER A 291 -18.84 -3.26 -3.67
C SER A 291 -18.73 -4.69 -4.24
N GLY A 292 -17.52 -5.16 -4.58
CA GLY A 292 -17.28 -6.55 -4.99
C GLY A 292 -16.86 -6.75 -6.45
N GLN A 293 -16.61 -5.67 -7.20
CA GLN A 293 -15.98 -5.78 -8.51
C GLN A 293 -14.53 -6.22 -8.33
N ALA A 294 -14.16 -7.38 -8.85
CA ALA A 294 -12.79 -7.88 -8.77
C ALA A 294 -11.85 -7.01 -9.62
N THR A 295 -10.70 -6.66 -9.06
CA THR A 295 -9.59 -6.04 -9.79
C THR A 295 -8.95 -7.04 -10.76
N LYS A 296 -8.14 -6.55 -11.69
CA LYS A 296 -7.41 -7.43 -12.62
C LYS A 296 -6.40 -8.31 -11.88
N SER A 297 -5.74 -7.79 -10.86
CA SER A 297 -4.84 -8.59 -10.00
C SER A 297 -5.56 -9.75 -9.32
N GLU A 298 -6.77 -9.53 -8.80
CA GLU A 298 -7.58 -10.59 -8.20
C GLU A 298 -8.03 -11.64 -9.23
N ARG A 299 -8.43 -11.21 -10.43
CA ARG A 299 -8.83 -12.13 -11.52
C ARG A 299 -7.68 -13.04 -11.97
N HIS A 300 -6.45 -12.54 -11.93
CA HIS A 300 -5.23 -13.30 -12.26
C HIS A 300 -4.68 -14.10 -11.08
N GLY A 301 -5.18 -13.89 -9.85
CA GLY A 301 -4.68 -14.53 -8.63
C GLY A 301 -3.30 -14.06 -8.20
N TYR A 302 -2.95 -12.81 -8.48
CA TYR A 302 -1.67 -12.21 -8.09
C TYR A 302 -1.64 -11.80 -6.61
N GLY A 303 -0.45 -11.61 -6.04
CA GLY A 303 -0.25 -11.03 -4.72
C GLY A 303 -0.21 -12.02 -3.56
N GLN A 304 -0.08 -13.32 -3.84
CA GLN A 304 -0.03 -14.36 -2.81
C GLN A 304 1.21 -14.27 -1.89
N ASN A 305 2.34 -13.74 -2.39
CA ASN A 305 3.61 -13.66 -1.68
C ASN A 305 4.09 -12.21 -1.49
N GLU A 306 3.23 -11.21 -1.70
CA GLU A 306 3.61 -9.79 -1.66
C GLU A 306 3.24 -9.10 -0.35
N PHE A 307 2.76 -9.83 0.65
CA PHE A 307 2.59 -9.34 2.02
C PHE A 307 3.87 -9.62 2.80
N VAL A 308 4.81 -8.66 2.76
CA VAL A 308 6.19 -8.80 3.24
C VAL A 308 6.51 -7.69 4.24
N PRO A 309 6.79 -8.02 5.52
CA PRO A 309 7.13 -7.00 6.52
C PRO A 309 8.51 -6.40 6.26
N TRP A 310 8.68 -5.14 6.69
CA TRP A 310 9.97 -4.46 6.63
C TRP A 310 10.95 -5.05 7.63
N GLN A 311 12.12 -5.44 7.14
CA GLN A 311 13.25 -5.90 7.98
C GLN A 311 14.21 -4.73 8.20
N VAL A 312 14.23 -4.20 9.42
CA VAL A 312 15.10 -3.08 9.82
C VAL A 312 16.28 -3.63 10.59
N GLY A 313 17.48 -3.11 10.31
CA GLY A 313 18.72 -3.43 11.03
C GLY A 313 19.49 -4.60 10.44
N ALA A 314 20.51 -5.05 11.18
CA ALA A 314 21.34 -6.17 10.79
C ALA A 314 20.60 -7.49 10.99
N VAL A 315 20.50 -8.27 9.92
CA VAL A 315 20.04 -9.66 9.98
C VAL A 315 21.27 -10.54 10.11
N MET A 316 21.41 -11.26 11.24
CA MET A 316 22.51 -12.18 11.50
C MET A 316 22.03 -13.63 11.40
#